data_70395a5118cfcaeeca653d05196839c5
#
_entry.id   70395a5118cfcaeeca653d05196839c5
#
_cell.length_a   1.000
_cell.length_b   1.000
_cell.length_c   1.000
_cell.angle_alpha   90.00
_cell.angle_beta   90.00
_cell.angle_gamma   90.00
#
_symmetry.space_group_name_H-M   'P 1'
#
loop_
_entity.id
_entity.type
_entity.pdbx_description
1 polymer ?
#
loop_
_entity_poly.entity_id
_entity_poly.type
_entity_poly.pdbx_seq_one_letter_code
_entity_poly.pdbx_strand_id
1 'polypeptide(L)'
;MHAERLDRVRAAMAEQAIDVLLLSVGPDLPWLIGYEAMPLERLTMLVVPRDGDATLVVPRLEAPRVVERPGVFAIRPFEEATDPIRLVADLAGPAARIAVGDRTWARFVIDLQAAVPAASWRKASTVTGPLRAVKDGAEIAALRRAAEAADRVAAQLQGGQIPLLGRTEADVSADIGRRLVDEGHQRVNFAIVASGPNAASPHHDADERVIRNGEVVLCDFGGTMVADGGAGYCSDITRCVSVGEPPAEVAEAYAVLHEAQAAAVAAATVGTSCEEVDATARRIIDAAGYGERFFHRTGHGIGVEEHEDPYVVAGNTTALVPGHAFSVEPGIYTAGAWGLRLEDIVVAADDGPDALNRADHALVVVDA
;
A
#
# COMPACT_ATOMS: atom_id res chain seq x y z
N MET A 1 9.95 -19.84 0.39
CA MET A 1 9.14 -18.62 0.56
C MET A 1 8.04 -18.80 1.62
N HIS A 2 6.86 -19.45 1.37
CA HIS A 2 5.77 -19.52 2.36
C HIS A 2 6.16 -20.23 3.66
N ALA A 3 6.88 -21.35 3.61
CA ALA A 3 7.36 -22.05 4.80
C ALA A 3 8.31 -21.17 5.64
N GLU A 4 9.25 -20.50 5.01
CA GLU A 4 10.17 -19.58 5.67
C GLU A 4 9.45 -18.39 6.31
N ARG A 5 8.41 -17.85 5.63
CA ARG A 5 7.58 -16.79 6.23
C ARG A 5 6.83 -17.29 7.45
N LEU A 6 6.28 -18.51 7.38
CA LEU A 6 5.59 -19.12 8.51
C LEU A 6 6.55 -19.34 9.69
N ASP A 7 7.79 -19.78 9.45
CA ASP A 7 8.81 -19.94 10.48
C ASP A 7 9.18 -18.60 11.13
N ARG A 8 9.33 -17.54 10.33
CA ARG A 8 9.56 -16.17 10.86
C ARG A 8 8.38 -15.66 11.69
N VAL A 9 7.15 -15.93 11.25
CA VAL A 9 5.93 -15.59 12.01
C VAL A 9 5.92 -16.31 13.35
N ARG A 10 6.21 -17.59 13.38
CA ARG A 10 6.28 -18.38 14.62
C ARG A 10 7.38 -17.89 15.58
N ALA A 11 8.54 -17.52 15.04
CA ALA A 11 9.61 -16.93 15.85
C ALA A 11 9.15 -15.61 16.51
N ALA A 12 8.52 -14.72 15.74
CA ALA A 12 7.96 -13.46 16.27
C ALA A 12 6.82 -13.69 17.28
N MET A 13 5.97 -14.71 17.06
CA MET A 13 4.96 -15.12 18.03
C MET A 13 5.60 -15.59 19.35
N ALA A 14 6.69 -16.36 19.29
CA ALA A 14 7.40 -16.83 20.47
C ALA A 14 8.01 -15.67 21.28
N GLU A 15 8.66 -14.70 20.61
CA GLU A 15 9.21 -13.50 21.23
C GLU A 15 8.15 -12.67 21.95
N GLN A 16 6.93 -12.59 21.40
CA GLN A 16 5.81 -11.85 21.95
C GLN A 16 4.91 -12.70 22.87
N ALA A 17 5.27 -13.96 23.06
CA ALA A 17 4.51 -14.95 23.81
C ALA A 17 3.06 -15.10 23.30
N ILE A 18 2.83 -15.01 22.00
CA ILE A 18 1.54 -15.29 21.35
C ILE A 18 1.44 -16.80 21.13
N ASP A 19 0.32 -17.41 21.54
CA ASP A 19 0.10 -18.84 21.40
C ASP A 19 -0.53 -19.19 20.07
N VAL A 20 -1.47 -18.35 19.60
CA VAL A 20 -2.20 -18.53 18.34
C VAL A 20 -2.35 -17.21 17.60
N LEU A 21 -2.11 -17.24 16.28
CA LEU A 21 -2.39 -16.14 15.37
C LEU A 21 -3.60 -16.52 14.50
N LEU A 22 -4.59 -15.63 14.45
CA LEU A 22 -5.82 -15.78 13.66
C LEU A 22 -5.83 -14.73 12.55
N LEU A 23 -5.67 -15.18 11.31
CA LEU A 23 -5.64 -14.30 10.14
C LEU A 23 -6.87 -14.53 9.27
N SER A 24 -7.65 -13.48 9.02
CA SER A 24 -8.84 -13.50 8.16
C SER A 24 -8.58 -12.69 6.89
N VAL A 25 -9.62 -12.12 6.31
CA VAL A 25 -9.50 -11.23 5.14
C VAL A 25 -8.49 -10.11 5.40
N GLY A 26 -7.74 -9.74 4.40
CA GLY A 26 -6.68 -8.73 4.49
C GLY A 26 -5.37 -9.24 3.90
N PRO A 27 -4.30 -8.46 4.03
CA PRO A 27 -3.04 -8.69 3.33
C PRO A 27 -2.22 -9.86 3.86
N ASP A 28 -2.41 -10.23 5.13
CA ASP A 28 -1.61 -11.27 5.78
C ASP A 28 -1.83 -12.66 5.16
N LEU A 29 -3.06 -12.98 4.70
CA LEU A 29 -3.34 -14.25 4.05
C LEU A 29 -2.59 -14.41 2.72
N PRO A 30 -2.73 -13.50 1.72
CA PRO A 30 -1.97 -13.62 0.48
C PRO A 30 -0.47 -13.57 0.71
N TRP A 31 0.02 -12.74 1.64
CA TRP A 31 1.43 -12.68 1.98
C TRP A 31 1.94 -14.01 2.56
N LEU A 32 1.20 -14.63 3.49
CA LEU A 32 1.67 -15.82 4.20
C LEU A 32 1.42 -17.10 3.43
N ILE A 33 0.24 -17.27 2.83
CA ILE A 33 -0.19 -18.53 2.18
C ILE A 33 -0.54 -18.42 0.70
N GLY A 34 -0.50 -17.22 0.10
CA GLY A 34 -0.81 -17.00 -1.32
C GLY A 34 -2.30 -17.08 -1.66
N TYR A 35 -3.18 -16.97 -0.67
CA TYR A 35 -4.63 -16.99 -0.88
C TYR A 35 -5.26 -15.66 -0.47
N GLU A 36 -5.91 -15.00 -1.41
CA GLU A 36 -6.71 -13.79 -1.16
C GLU A 36 -8.18 -14.19 -0.91
N ALA A 37 -8.62 -14.05 0.34
CA ALA A 37 -10.00 -14.34 0.72
C ALA A 37 -10.90 -13.14 0.42
N MET A 38 -12.09 -13.41 -0.13
CA MET A 38 -13.12 -12.39 -0.33
C MET A 38 -13.69 -11.92 1.02
N PRO A 39 -13.94 -10.60 1.20
CA PRO A 39 -14.54 -10.06 2.41
C PRO A 39 -16.06 -10.30 2.41
N LEU A 40 -16.46 -11.54 2.69
CA LEU A 40 -17.84 -11.98 2.72
C LEU A 40 -18.32 -12.23 4.16
N GLU A 41 -19.64 -12.44 4.30
CA GLU A 41 -20.28 -12.71 5.59
C GLU A 41 -19.92 -14.06 6.20
N ARG A 42 -19.32 -14.97 5.43
CA ARG A 42 -18.82 -16.26 5.89
C ARG A 42 -17.37 -16.13 6.34
N LEU A 43 -17.06 -16.70 7.49
CA LEU A 43 -15.70 -16.65 8.02
C LEU A 43 -14.72 -17.45 7.15
N THR A 44 -13.65 -16.81 6.72
CA THR A 44 -12.43 -17.47 6.27
C THR A 44 -11.31 -17.07 7.25
N MET A 45 -10.65 -18.06 7.87
CA MET A 45 -9.64 -17.77 8.88
C MET A 45 -8.53 -18.81 8.91
N LEU A 46 -7.30 -18.35 8.77
CA LEU A 46 -6.11 -19.15 9.01
C LEU A 46 -5.80 -19.14 10.51
N VAL A 47 -5.79 -20.30 11.10
CA VAL A 47 -5.38 -20.53 12.49
C VAL A 47 -3.92 -20.98 12.45
N VAL A 48 -3.03 -20.18 13.01
CA VAL A 48 -1.60 -20.48 13.09
C VAL A 48 -1.24 -20.67 14.57
N PRO A 49 -1.17 -21.92 15.08
CA PRO A 49 -0.61 -22.15 16.40
C PRO A 49 0.91 -21.90 16.36
N ARG A 50 1.47 -21.43 17.49
CA ARG A 50 2.93 -21.26 17.62
C ARG A 50 3.64 -22.58 17.38
N ASP A 51 3.08 -23.66 17.92
CA ASP A 51 3.59 -25.03 17.77
C ASP A 51 2.50 -25.90 17.09
N GLY A 52 2.81 -26.57 15.98
CA GLY A 52 1.87 -27.43 15.26
C GLY A 52 1.49 -26.92 13.87
N ASP A 53 0.50 -27.56 13.25
CA ASP A 53 0.13 -27.29 11.86
C ASP A 53 -0.84 -26.11 11.75
N ALA A 54 -0.58 -25.22 10.80
CA ALA A 54 -1.53 -24.14 10.47
C ALA A 54 -2.73 -24.72 9.69
N THR A 55 -3.92 -24.20 9.96
CA THR A 55 -5.16 -24.68 9.34
C THR A 55 -6.00 -23.51 8.85
N LEU A 56 -6.39 -23.54 7.58
CA LEU A 56 -7.32 -22.59 7.00
C LEU A 56 -8.75 -23.11 7.12
N VAL A 57 -9.53 -22.52 8.02
CA VAL A 57 -10.98 -22.73 8.11
C VAL A 57 -11.63 -21.87 7.01
N VAL A 58 -12.36 -22.51 6.09
CA VAL A 58 -12.90 -21.87 4.90
C VAL A 58 -14.27 -22.44 4.54
N PRO A 59 -15.22 -21.64 4.03
CA PRO A 59 -16.49 -22.16 3.53
C PRO A 59 -16.27 -23.21 2.45
N ARG A 60 -17.03 -24.31 2.45
CA ARG A 60 -16.88 -25.36 1.46
C ARG A 60 -16.99 -24.87 0.02
N LEU A 61 -17.83 -23.87 -0.22
CA LEU A 61 -18.01 -23.27 -1.55
C LEU A 61 -16.77 -22.51 -2.03
N GLU A 62 -15.93 -21.98 -1.10
CA GLU A 62 -14.68 -21.26 -1.40
C GLU A 62 -13.45 -22.18 -1.42
N ALA A 63 -13.52 -23.36 -0.79
CA ALA A 63 -12.40 -24.29 -0.69
C ALA A 63 -11.75 -24.66 -2.05
N PRO A 64 -12.49 -24.82 -3.18
CA PRO A 64 -11.88 -25.10 -4.48
C PRO A 64 -10.97 -23.99 -5.01
N ARG A 65 -11.06 -22.77 -4.48
CA ARG A 65 -10.20 -21.63 -4.84
C ARG A 65 -8.86 -21.62 -4.11
N VAL A 66 -8.74 -22.44 -3.07
CA VAL A 66 -7.54 -22.50 -2.21
C VAL A 66 -6.60 -23.56 -2.74
N VAL A 67 -5.36 -23.18 -3.00
CA VAL A 67 -4.28 -24.12 -3.32
C VAL A 67 -3.61 -24.52 -1.99
N GLU A 68 -3.88 -25.74 -1.54
CA GLU A 68 -3.27 -26.30 -0.34
C GLU A 68 -1.74 -26.39 -0.50
N ARG A 69 -1.01 -26.08 0.58
CA ARG A 69 0.45 -26.12 0.58
C ARG A 69 0.92 -27.05 1.69
N PRO A 70 1.20 -28.33 1.39
CA PRO A 70 1.69 -29.29 2.39
C PRO A 70 2.94 -28.75 3.10
N GLY A 71 2.93 -28.85 4.44
CA GLY A 71 4.00 -28.31 5.29
C GLY A 71 3.89 -26.80 5.59
N VAL A 72 2.92 -26.11 4.99
CA VAL A 72 2.62 -24.71 5.33
C VAL A 72 1.25 -24.62 6.03
N PHE A 73 0.21 -25.13 5.41
CA PHE A 73 -1.13 -25.19 6.00
C PHE A 73 -1.98 -26.29 5.39
N ALA A 74 -2.95 -26.78 6.17
CA ALA A 74 -4.02 -27.65 5.70
C ALA A 74 -5.34 -26.86 5.57
N ILE A 75 -6.27 -27.37 4.73
CA ILE A 75 -7.58 -26.77 4.54
C ILE A 75 -8.60 -27.54 5.39
N ARG A 76 -9.44 -26.82 6.13
CA ARG A 76 -10.61 -27.35 6.82
C ARG A 76 -11.89 -26.70 6.32
N PRO A 77 -12.54 -27.26 5.28
CA PRO A 77 -13.81 -26.75 4.79
C PRO A 77 -14.95 -26.97 5.80
N PHE A 78 -15.91 -26.03 5.83
CA PHE A 78 -17.12 -26.19 6.65
C PHE A 78 -18.39 -25.96 5.82
N GLU A 79 -19.47 -26.66 6.22
CA GLU A 79 -20.79 -26.59 5.60
C GLU A 79 -21.59 -25.39 6.13
N GLU A 80 -22.62 -24.95 5.40
CA GLU A 80 -23.47 -23.79 5.78
C GLU A 80 -24.09 -23.89 7.18
N ALA A 81 -24.41 -25.11 7.64
CA ALA A 81 -24.99 -25.35 8.97
C ALA A 81 -23.94 -25.51 10.08
N THR A 82 -22.65 -25.43 9.76
CA THR A 82 -21.55 -25.58 10.74
C THR A 82 -21.22 -24.22 11.33
N ASP A 83 -21.01 -24.17 12.64
CA ASP A 83 -20.50 -22.99 13.31
C ASP A 83 -18.98 -22.86 13.11
N PRO A 84 -18.50 -21.92 12.28
CA PRO A 84 -17.07 -21.75 12.01
C PRO A 84 -16.31 -21.16 13.21
N ILE A 85 -16.99 -20.41 14.07
CA ILE A 85 -16.39 -19.83 15.28
C ILE A 85 -15.92 -20.94 16.21
N ARG A 86 -16.77 -21.97 16.40
CA ARG A 86 -16.43 -23.12 17.21
C ARG A 86 -15.26 -23.91 16.62
N LEU A 87 -15.22 -24.08 15.30
CA LEU A 87 -14.10 -24.76 14.63
C LEU A 87 -12.78 -24.02 14.87
N VAL A 88 -12.79 -22.68 14.79
CA VAL A 88 -11.60 -21.87 15.08
C VAL A 88 -11.22 -21.95 16.55
N ALA A 89 -12.19 -21.88 17.46
CA ALA A 89 -11.95 -21.98 18.89
C ALA A 89 -11.37 -23.36 19.27
N ASP A 90 -11.88 -24.44 18.69
CA ASP A 90 -11.37 -25.80 18.90
C ASP A 90 -9.92 -25.96 18.41
N LEU A 91 -9.58 -25.34 17.26
CA LEU A 91 -8.22 -25.32 16.71
C LEU A 91 -7.26 -24.44 17.53
N ALA A 92 -7.75 -23.33 18.07
CA ALA A 92 -6.97 -22.46 18.97
C ALA A 92 -6.68 -23.16 20.31
N GLY A 93 -7.53 -24.11 20.72
CA GLY A 93 -7.36 -24.85 21.95
C GLY A 93 -7.33 -23.96 23.20
N PRO A 94 -6.58 -24.36 24.25
CA PRO A 94 -6.49 -23.62 25.50
C PRO A 94 -5.50 -22.45 25.41
N ALA A 95 -5.49 -21.70 24.31
CA ALA A 95 -4.59 -20.58 24.12
C ALA A 95 -4.86 -19.48 25.15
N ALA A 96 -3.80 -19.01 25.82
CA ALA A 96 -3.88 -17.92 26.78
C ALA A 96 -3.75 -16.54 26.11
N ARG A 97 -3.08 -16.48 24.96
CA ARG A 97 -2.80 -15.24 24.24
C ARG A 97 -2.99 -15.42 22.74
N ILE A 98 -3.98 -14.74 22.19
CA ILE A 98 -4.38 -14.81 20.79
C ILE A 98 -4.12 -13.47 20.13
N ALA A 99 -3.49 -13.47 18.95
CA ALA A 99 -3.44 -12.31 18.08
C ALA A 99 -4.40 -12.49 16.90
N VAL A 100 -5.19 -11.46 16.58
CA VAL A 100 -6.21 -11.51 15.53
C VAL A 100 -5.93 -10.46 14.46
N GLY A 101 -6.11 -10.81 13.20
CA GLY A 101 -5.91 -9.94 12.04
C GLY A 101 -6.70 -8.63 12.15
N ASP A 102 -6.02 -7.52 11.90
CA ASP A 102 -6.55 -6.17 12.12
C ASP A 102 -7.77 -5.84 11.24
N ARG A 103 -7.93 -6.54 10.10
CA ARG A 103 -9.09 -6.43 9.19
C ARG A 103 -10.16 -7.49 9.41
N THR A 104 -10.06 -8.29 10.48
CA THR A 104 -11.12 -9.24 10.83
C THR A 104 -12.39 -8.47 11.21
N TRP A 105 -13.52 -8.84 10.63
CA TRP A 105 -14.79 -8.20 10.95
C TRP A 105 -15.11 -8.29 12.43
N ALA A 106 -15.51 -7.18 13.04
CA ALA A 106 -15.78 -7.09 14.47
C ALA A 106 -16.75 -8.16 14.96
N ARG A 107 -17.77 -8.55 14.15
CA ARG A 107 -18.70 -9.64 14.48
C ARG A 107 -17.97 -10.95 14.83
N PHE A 108 -16.98 -11.32 13.99
CA PHE A 108 -16.22 -12.55 14.22
C PHE A 108 -15.30 -12.43 15.44
N VAL A 109 -14.72 -11.25 15.65
CA VAL A 109 -13.87 -11.01 16.85
C VAL A 109 -14.70 -11.12 18.13
N ILE A 110 -15.91 -10.55 18.17
CA ILE A 110 -16.82 -10.63 19.32
C ILE A 110 -17.22 -12.09 19.60
N ASP A 111 -17.60 -12.83 18.56
CA ASP A 111 -18.01 -14.22 18.69
C ASP A 111 -16.83 -15.12 19.13
N LEU A 112 -15.62 -14.89 18.59
CA LEU A 112 -14.40 -15.59 18.99
C LEU A 112 -14.02 -15.28 20.45
N GLN A 113 -14.13 -14.03 20.90
CA GLN A 113 -13.89 -13.65 22.29
C GLN A 113 -14.87 -14.36 23.24
N ALA A 114 -16.13 -14.49 22.84
CA ALA A 114 -17.12 -15.24 23.62
C ALA A 114 -16.82 -16.74 23.64
N ALA A 115 -16.29 -17.31 22.54
CA ALA A 115 -15.94 -18.74 22.44
C ALA A 115 -14.65 -19.10 23.21
N VAL A 116 -13.71 -18.14 23.38
CA VAL A 116 -12.42 -18.34 24.10
C VAL A 116 -12.28 -17.26 25.19
N PRO A 117 -13.13 -17.26 26.22
CA PRO A 117 -13.23 -16.16 27.20
C PRO A 117 -12.01 -16.01 28.11
N ALA A 118 -11.18 -17.06 28.23
CA ALA A 118 -9.97 -17.04 29.06
C ALA A 118 -8.75 -16.43 28.35
N ALA A 119 -8.82 -16.20 27.03
CA ALA A 119 -7.71 -15.66 26.26
C ALA A 119 -7.59 -14.14 26.39
N SER A 120 -6.36 -13.64 26.39
CA SER A 120 -6.07 -12.23 26.14
C SER A 120 -5.84 -12.00 24.66
N TRP A 121 -6.31 -10.87 24.14
CA TRP A 121 -6.33 -10.57 22.71
C TRP A 121 -5.35 -9.46 22.34
N ARG A 122 -4.69 -9.62 21.20
CA ARG A 122 -3.74 -8.67 20.60
C ARG A 122 -4.04 -8.48 19.12
N LYS A 123 -3.49 -7.43 18.51
CA LYS A 123 -3.51 -7.24 17.07
C LYS A 123 -2.47 -8.14 16.41
N ALA A 124 -2.83 -8.76 15.27
CA ALA A 124 -1.88 -9.56 14.49
C ALA A 124 -0.76 -8.70 13.88
N SER A 125 -1.04 -7.44 13.56
CA SER A 125 -0.05 -6.51 13.02
C SER A 125 1.17 -6.32 13.93
N THR A 126 1.09 -6.59 15.23
CA THR A 126 2.27 -6.59 16.10
C THR A 126 3.26 -7.71 15.76
N VAL A 127 2.79 -8.79 15.14
CA VAL A 127 3.59 -9.93 14.67
C VAL A 127 3.93 -9.79 13.20
N THR A 128 2.91 -9.56 12.34
CA THR A 128 3.06 -9.59 10.88
C THR A 128 3.60 -8.27 10.31
N GLY A 129 3.27 -7.14 10.91
CA GLY A 129 3.65 -5.81 10.43
C GLY A 129 5.17 -5.65 10.26
N PRO A 130 5.99 -5.86 11.30
CA PRO A 130 7.44 -5.75 11.19
C PRO A 130 8.06 -6.72 10.16
N LEU A 131 7.44 -7.90 9.98
CA LEU A 131 7.91 -8.89 9.02
C LEU A 131 7.58 -8.50 7.57
N ARG A 132 6.43 -7.87 7.35
CA ARG A 132 5.99 -7.36 6.05
C ARG A 132 6.70 -6.06 5.67
N ALA A 133 7.04 -5.23 6.65
CA ALA A 133 7.76 -3.98 6.42
C ALA A 133 9.11 -4.22 5.72
N VAL A 134 9.80 -5.31 6.07
CA VAL A 134 11.10 -5.69 5.48
C VAL A 134 10.89 -6.69 4.35
N LYS A 135 10.96 -6.22 3.11
CA LYS A 135 10.77 -7.00 1.89
C LYS A 135 11.99 -7.84 1.57
N ASP A 136 11.76 -9.09 1.20
CA ASP A 136 12.81 -9.93 0.61
C ASP A 136 13.06 -9.58 -0.87
N GLY A 137 14.11 -10.15 -1.46
CA GLY A 137 14.47 -9.85 -2.85
C GLY A 137 13.37 -10.19 -3.87
N ALA A 138 12.55 -11.21 -3.60
CA ALA A 138 11.43 -11.58 -4.47
C ALA A 138 10.27 -10.57 -4.36
N GLU A 139 10.01 -10.06 -3.16
CA GLU A 139 9.02 -9.01 -2.90
C GLU A 139 9.44 -7.69 -3.54
N ILE A 140 10.71 -7.29 -3.43
CA ILE A 140 11.26 -6.10 -4.10
C ILE A 140 11.14 -6.24 -5.62
N ALA A 141 11.46 -7.41 -6.17
CA ALA A 141 11.30 -7.65 -7.61
C ALA A 141 9.82 -7.58 -8.06
N ALA A 142 8.88 -7.99 -7.21
CA ALA A 142 7.46 -7.87 -7.49
C ALA A 142 6.98 -6.41 -7.45
N LEU A 143 7.39 -5.64 -6.43
CA LEU A 143 7.13 -4.19 -6.34
C LEU A 143 7.70 -3.45 -7.55
N ARG A 144 8.94 -3.77 -7.94
CA ARG A 144 9.59 -3.17 -9.11
C ARG A 144 8.79 -3.40 -10.39
N ARG A 145 8.31 -4.64 -10.64
CA ARG A 145 7.47 -4.93 -11.82
C ARG A 145 6.17 -4.11 -11.81
N ALA A 146 5.54 -3.97 -10.64
CA ALA A 146 4.34 -3.16 -10.52
C ALA A 146 4.62 -1.66 -10.74
N ALA A 147 5.71 -1.14 -10.16
CA ALA A 147 6.14 0.25 -10.36
C ALA A 147 6.49 0.54 -11.84
N GLU A 148 7.25 -0.34 -12.50
CA GLU A 148 7.58 -0.20 -13.93
C GLU A 148 6.34 -0.21 -14.84
N ALA A 149 5.30 -0.97 -14.48
CA ALA A 149 4.03 -0.95 -15.21
C ALA A 149 3.29 0.39 -15.02
N ALA A 150 3.27 0.94 -13.80
CA ALA A 150 2.72 2.26 -13.53
C ALA A 150 3.53 3.37 -14.22
N ASP A 151 4.88 3.27 -14.24
CA ASP A 151 5.76 4.18 -14.97
C ASP A 151 5.42 4.26 -16.48
N ARG A 152 5.08 3.12 -17.10
CA ARG A 152 4.69 3.13 -18.52
C ARG A 152 3.40 3.90 -18.76
N VAL A 153 2.45 3.84 -17.81
CA VAL A 153 1.22 4.66 -17.86
C VAL A 153 1.55 6.15 -17.63
N ALA A 154 2.43 6.45 -16.66
CA ALA A 154 2.90 7.82 -16.42
C ALA A 154 3.61 8.41 -17.66
N ALA A 155 4.45 7.62 -18.34
CA ALA A 155 5.10 8.03 -19.57
C ALA A 155 4.08 8.29 -20.71
N GLN A 156 3.00 7.51 -20.79
CA GLN A 156 1.91 7.75 -21.74
C GLN A 156 1.16 9.06 -21.43
N LEU A 157 0.95 9.37 -20.14
CA LEU A 157 0.37 10.63 -19.69
C LEU A 157 1.27 11.81 -20.10
N GLN A 158 2.52 11.77 -19.72
CA GLN A 158 3.52 12.81 -20.00
C GLN A 158 3.82 12.96 -21.50
N GLY A 159 3.70 11.87 -22.25
CA GLY A 159 3.84 11.86 -23.72
C GLY A 159 2.61 12.33 -24.49
N GLY A 160 1.54 12.81 -23.82
CA GLY A 160 0.30 13.28 -24.44
C GLY A 160 -0.55 12.16 -25.07
N GLN A 161 -0.27 10.90 -24.78
CA GLN A 161 -1.05 9.76 -25.29
C GLN A 161 -2.36 9.55 -24.49
N ILE A 162 -2.50 10.27 -23.39
CA ILE A 162 -3.74 10.41 -22.61
C ILE A 162 -4.16 11.87 -22.75
N PRO A 163 -5.04 12.20 -23.71
CA PRO A 163 -5.52 13.59 -23.89
C PRO A 163 -6.24 14.06 -22.63
N LEU A 164 -6.01 15.32 -22.25
CA LEU A 164 -6.57 15.90 -21.03
C LEU A 164 -7.55 17.03 -21.34
N LEU A 165 -7.15 17.96 -22.23
CA LEU A 165 -7.93 19.17 -22.53
C LEU A 165 -9.35 18.83 -22.99
N GLY A 166 -10.34 19.40 -22.29
CA GLY A 166 -11.77 19.22 -22.63
C GLY A 166 -12.38 17.89 -22.19
N ARG A 167 -11.61 16.99 -21.57
CA ARG A 167 -12.14 15.77 -20.95
C ARG A 167 -12.48 16.01 -19.49
N THR A 168 -13.35 15.17 -18.94
CA THR A 168 -13.62 15.18 -17.50
C THR A 168 -12.51 14.44 -16.73
N GLU A 169 -12.31 14.79 -15.47
CA GLU A 169 -11.41 14.06 -14.57
C GLU A 169 -11.80 12.57 -14.50
N ALA A 170 -13.10 12.26 -14.42
CA ALA A 170 -13.61 10.89 -14.42
C ALA A 170 -13.25 10.12 -15.71
N ASP A 171 -13.35 10.72 -16.88
CA ASP A 171 -12.96 10.09 -18.14
C ASP A 171 -11.47 9.76 -18.20
N VAL A 172 -10.62 10.67 -17.70
CA VAL A 172 -9.18 10.49 -17.65
C VAL A 172 -8.81 9.43 -16.61
N SER A 173 -9.41 9.43 -15.43
CA SER A 173 -9.25 8.41 -14.40
C SER A 173 -9.58 7.01 -14.92
N ALA A 174 -10.73 6.88 -15.61
CA ALA A 174 -11.12 5.60 -16.21
C ALA A 174 -10.13 5.16 -17.32
N ASP A 175 -9.53 6.09 -18.07
CA ASP A 175 -8.52 5.79 -19.09
C ASP A 175 -7.22 5.28 -18.45
N ILE A 176 -6.73 5.96 -17.41
CA ILE A 176 -5.57 5.54 -16.63
C ILE A 176 -5.81 4.13 -16.06
N GLY A 177 -6.99 3.89 -15.46
CA GLY A 177 -7.33 2.58 -14.92
C GLY A 177 -7.30 1.46 -15.98
N ARG A 178 -7.84 1.70 -17.19
CA ARG A 178 -7.74 0.72 -18.30
C ARG A 178 -6.29 0.44 -18.68
N ARG A 179 -5.45 1.48 -18.78
CA ARG A 179 -4.04 1.32 -19.13
C ARG A 179 -3.24 0.58 -18.07
N LEU A 180 -3.54 0.78 -16.77
CA LEU A 180 -2.96 -0.05 -15.70
C LEU A 180 -3.25 -1.54 -15.90
N VAL A 181 -4.49 -1.89 -16.27
CA VAL A 181 -4.86 -3.28 -16.60
C VAL A 181 -4.13 -3.78 -17.84
N ASP A 182 -4.04 -2.96 -18.89
CA ASP A 182 -3.32 -3.30 -20.13
C ASP A 182 -1.81 -3.51 -19.89
N GLU A 183 -1.23 -2.80 -18.91
CA GLU A 183 0.16 -2.95 -18.48
C GLU A 183 0.39 -4.10 -17.49
N GLY A 184 -0.67 -4.83 -17.13
CA GLY A 184 -0.58 -6.11 -16.41
C GLY A 184 -1.09 -6.10 -14.97
N HIS A 185 -1.67 -5.01 -14.48
CA HIS A 185 -2.31 -5.01 -13.17
C HIS A 185 -3.62 -5.83 -13.20
N GLN A 186 -3.80 -6.71 -12.22
CA GLN A 186 -5.03 -7.48 -12.07
C GLN A 186 -6.13 -6.68 -11.39
N ARG A 187 -5.77 -5.63 -10.66
CA ARG A 187 -6.71 -4.73 -10.00
C ARG A 187 -6.17 -3.30 -10.06
N VAL A 188 -7.03 -2.36 -10.40
CA VAL A 188 -6.81 -0.94 -10.17
C VAL A 188 -7.24 -0.64 -8.75
N ASN A 189 -6.34 -0.12 -7.94
CA ASN A 189 -6.62 0.18 -6.55
C ASN A 189 -7.22 1.58 -6.46
N PHE A 190 -6.64 2.53 -7.19
CA PHE A 190 -7.11 3.91 -7.31
C PHE A 190 -6.55 4.55 -8.58
N ALA A 191 -7.21 5.60 -9.03
CA ALA A 191 -6.77 6.47 -10.11
C ALA A 191 -7.32 7.89 -9.87
N ILE A 192 -6.66 8.64 -9.00
CA ILE A 192 -6.98 10.03 -8.71
C ILE A 192 -6.56 10.87 -9.92
N VAL A 193 -7.47 11.66 -10.44
CA VAL A 193 -7.21 12.70 -11.42
C VAL A 193 -7.87 13.96 -10.91
N ALA A 194 -7.09 14.95 -10.58
CA ALA A 194 -7.55 16.19 -10.00
C ALA A 194 -6.94 17.39 -10.75
N SER A 195 -7.77 18.32 -11.20
CA SER A 195 -7.35 19.46 -12.00
C SER A 195 -7.72 20.79 -11.35
N GLY A 196 -6.87 21.81 -11.51
CA GLY A 196 -7.11 23.14 -10.96
C GLY A 196 -7.51 23.09 -9.48
N PRO A 197 -8.67 23.66 -9.09
CA PRO A 197 -9.11 23.70 -7.67
C PRO A 197 -9.26 22.33 -7.01
N ASN A 198 -9.66 21.29 -7.76
CA ASN A 198 -9.84 19.94 -7.22
C ASN A 198 -8.50 19.32 -6.78
N ALA A 199 -7.40 19.68 -7.45
CA ALA A 199 -6.06 19.21 -7.09
C ALA A 199 -5.63 19.68 -5.67
N ALA A 200 -6.29 20.66 -5.09
CA ALA A 200 -6.05 21.09 -3.72
C ALA A 200 -6.55 20.09 -2.66
N SER A 201 -7.28 19.05 -3.06
CA SER A 201 -7.71 17.94 -2.20
C SER A 201 -6.86 16.70 -2.52
N PRO A 202 -5.97 16.25 -1.62
CA PRO A 202 -5.05 15.14 -1.91
C PRO A 202 -5.72 13.83 -2.34
N HIS A 203 -6.90 13.54 -1.79
CA HIS A 203 -7.69 12.34 -2.09
C HIS A 203 -9.00 12.69 -2.82
N HIS A 204 -8.91 13.59 -3.81
CA HIS A 204 -10.07 13.96 -4.61
C HIS A 204 -10.56 12.76 -5.44
N ASP A 205 -11.83 12.45 -5.35
CA ASP A 205 -12.48 11.50 -6.27
C ASP A 205 -12.72 12.21 -7.61
N ALA A 206 -12.16 11.67 -8.69
CA ALA A 206 -12.31 12.24 -10.03
C ALA A 206 -13.80 12.37 -10.41
N ASP A 207 -14.22 13.57 -10.80
CA ASP A 207 -15.61 13.92 -11.07
C ASP A 207 -15.85 14.44 -12.51
N GLU A 208 -17.02 15.00 -12.75
CA GLU A 208 -17.42 15.54 -14.05
C GLU A 208 -16.77 16.90 -14.39
N ARG A 209 -15.82 17.38 -13.58
CA ARG A 209 -15.09 18.60 -13.86
C ARG A 209 -14.29 18.46 -15.14
N VAL A 210 -14.49 19.40 -16.06
CA VAL A 210 -13.77 19.46 -17.34
C VAL A 210 -12.41 20.11 -17.14
N ILE A 211 -11.36 19.43 -17.55
CA ILE A 211 -9.97 19.91 -17.53
C ILE A 211 -9.79 21.03 -18.56
N ARG A 212 -9.14 22.13 -18.16
CA ARG A 212 -9.00 23.35 -18.94
C ARG A 212 -7.55 23.71 -19.22
N ASN A 213 -7.34 24.49 -20.26
CA ASN A 213 -6.02 25.07 -20.58
C ASN A 213 -5.54 25.98 -19.42
N GLY A 214 -4.25 25.94 -19.13
CA GLY A 214 -3.62 26.68 -18.03
C GLY A 214 -3.74 26.01 -16.65
N GLU A 215 -4.28 24.78 -16.57
CA GLU A 215 -4.42 24.06 -15.31
C GLU A 215 -3.32 23.01 -15.15
N VAL A 216 -2.85 22.84 -13.93
CA VAL A 216 -2.12 21.64 -13.53
C VAL A 216 -3.11 20.51 -13.26
N VAL A 217 -2.74 19.32 -13.70
CA VAL A 217 -3.47 18.09 -13.44
C VAL A 217 -2.57 17.16 -12.64
N LEU A 218 -3.00 16.85 -11.42
CA LEU A 218 -2.39 15.85 -10.55
C LEU A 218 -3.00 14.50 -10.89
N CYS A 219 -2.17 13.55 -11.28
CA CYS A 219 -2.55 12.18 -11.53
C CYS A 219 -1.79 11.27 -10.57
N ASP A 220 -2.53 10.61 -9.67
CA ASP A 220 -2.01 9.69 -8.68
C ASP A 220 -2.74 8.36 -8.84
N PHE A 221 -1.99 7.30 -9.15
CA PHE A 221 -2.59 6.04 -9.52
C PHE A 221 -1.72 4.84 -9.19
N GLY A 222 -2.42 3.77 -8.89
CA GLY A 222 -1.79 2.50 -8.56
C GLY A 222 -2.73 1.32 -8.70
N GLY A 223 -2.13 0.16 -8.67
CA GLY A 223 -2.85 -1.11 -8.81
C GLY A 223 -2.07 -2.25 -8.21
N THR A 224 -2.66 -3.43 -8.24
CA THR A 224 -2.05 -4.65 -7.73
C THR A 224 -1.65 -5.57 -8.87
N MET A 225 -0.40 -6.04 -8.87
CA MET A 225 0.11 -7.10 -9.74
C MET A 225 0.39 -8.36 -8.93
N VAL A 226 -0.25 -9.47 -9.33
CA VAL A 226 -0.02 -10.76 -8.68
C VAL A 226 1.36 -11.29 -9.03
N ALA A 227 2.12 -11.66 -8.01
CA ALA A 227 3.44 -12.26 -8.13
C ALA A 227 3.38 -13.79 -8.04
N ASP A 228 4.48 -14.45 -8.37
CA ASP A 228 4.65 -15.87 -8.14
C ASP A 228 4.41 -16.22 -6.66
N GLY A 229 3.57 -17.21 -6.41
CA GLY A 229 3.15 -17.57 -5.05
C GLY A 229 1.79 -17.02 -4.63
N GLY A 230 1.14 -16.15 -5.44
CA GLY A 230 -0.25 -15.73 -5.28
C GLY A 230 -0.46 -14.43 -4.50
N ALA A 231 0.59 -13.84 -3.92
CA ALA A 231 0.48 -12.50 -3.33
C ALA A 231 0.50 -11.43 -4.42
N GLY A 232 -0.38 -10.43 -4.30
CA GLY A 232 -0.34 -9.22 -5.13
C GLY A 232 0.51 -8.14 -4.48
N TYR A 233 1.33 -7.42 -5.28
CA TYR A 233 2.11 -6.28 -4.81
C TYR A 233 1.61 -5.02 -5.48
N CYS A 234 1.53 -3.94 -4.69
CA CYS A 234 0.96 -2.69 -5.12
C CYS A 234 1.98 -1.82 -5.86
N SER A 235 1.51 -1.08 -6.86
CA SER A 235 2.20 0.09 -7.39
C SER A 235 1.56 1.36 -6.87
N ASP A 236 2.34 2.43 -6.86
CA ASP A 236 1.92 3.77 -6.47
C ASP A 236 2.80 4.79 -7.18
N ILE A 237 2.18 5.82 -7.77
CA ILE A 237 2.91 6.89 -8.45
C ILE A 237 2.05 8.13 -8.60
N THR A 238 2.60 9.28 -8.21
CA THR A 238 1.99 10.58 -8.55
C THR A 238 2.87 11.35 -9.54
N ARG A 239 2.25 11.83 -10.61
CA ARG A 239 2.84 12.79 -11.53
C ARG A 239 1.89 13.94 -11.79
N CYS A 240 2.44 15.14 -11.88
CA CYS A 240 1.70 16.32 -12.33
C CYS A 240 2.09 16.65 -13.78
N VAL A 241 1.10 17.07 -14.55
CA VAL A 241 1.29 17.63 -15.89
C VAL A 241 0.56 18.96 -15.99
N SER A 242 1.01 19.87 -16.85
CA SER A 242 0.31 21.12 -17.12
C SER A 242 -0.36 21.08 -18.48
N VAL A 243 -1.63 21.43 -18.55
CA VAL A 243 -2.35 21.60 -19.82
C VAL A 243 -2.08 23.00 -20.34
N GLY A 244 -1.20 23.11 -21.33
CA GLY A 244 -0.63 24.40 -21.76
C GLY A 244 0.36 24.98 -20.72
N GLU A 245 0.79 26.22 -20.93
CA GLU A 245 1.79 26.90 -20.07
C GLU A 245 1.27 27.03 -18.63
N PRO A 246 1.99 26.53 -17.61
CA PRO A 246 1.55 26.66 -16.23
C PRO A 246 1.65 28.10 -15.72
N PRO A 247 0.78 28.54 -14.79
CA PRO A 247 0.99 29.79 -14.08
C PRO A 247 2.36 29.81 -13.37
N ALA A 248 3.02 30.97 -13.34
CA ALA A 248 4.36 31.11 -12.74
C ALA A 248 4.43 30.60 -11.30
N GLU A 249 3.40 30.91 -10.48
CA GLU A 249 3.31 30.40 -9.10
C GLU A 249 3.33 28.87 -9.03
N VAL A 250 2.64 28.20 -9.95
CA VAL A 250 2.58 26.72 -10.00
C VAL A 250 3.95 26.16 -10.41
N ALA A 251 4.60 26.76 -11.41
CA ALA A 251 5.93 26.32 -11.85
C ALA A 251 6.99 26.51 -10.74
N GLU A 252 6.95 27.62 -10.02
CA GLU A 252 7.83 27.91 -8.88
C GLU A 252 7.59 26.91 -7.74
N ALA A 253 6.32 26.67 -7.38
CA ALA A 253 5.98 25.69 -6.32
C ALA A 253 6.38 24.27 -6.71
N TYR A 254 6.24 23.89 -8.00
CA TYR A 254 6.66 22.58 -8.49
C TYR A 254 8.17 22.39 -8.41
N ALA A 255 8.95 23.44 -8.72
CA ALA A 255 10.42 23.38 -8.58
C ALA A 255 10.84 23.11 -7.12
N VAL A 256 10.17 23.75 -6.16
CA VAL A 256 10.38 23.51 -4.72
C VAL A 256 9.99 22.07 -4.34
N LEU A 257 8.84 21.61 -4.83
CA LEU A 257 8.36 20.25 -4.59
C LEU A 257 9.33 19.20 -5.13
N HIS A 258 9.81 19.39 -6.35
CA HIS A 258 10.78 18.50 -6.99
C HIS A 258 12.09 18.42 -6.19
N GLU A 259 12.62 19.57 -5.71
CA GLU A 259 13.79 19.60 -4.84
C GLU A 259 13.54 18.86 -3.52
N ALA A 260 12.38 19.07 -2.90
CA ALA A 260 11.98 18.44 -1.65
C ALA A 260 11.87 16.92 -1.76
N GLN A 261 11.22 16.42 -2.84
CA GLN A 261 11.09 15.00 -3.10
C GLN A 261 12.46 14.35 -3.36
N ALA A 262 13.28 14.93 -4.22
CA ALA A 262 14.62 14.42 -4.51
C ALA A 262 15.51 14.36 -3.27
N ALA A 263 15.45 15.40 -2.41
CA ALA A 263 16.20 15.44 -1.16
C ALA A 263 15.72 14.38 -0.15
N ALA A 264 14.39 14.16 -0.05
CA ALA A 264 13.83 13.13 0.82
C ALA A 264 14.20 11.71 0.34
N VAL A 265 14.15 11.45 -0.97
CA VAL A 265 14.65 10.20 -1.56
C VAL A 265 16.13 9.99 -1.23
N ALA A 266 16.98 11.00 -1.42
CA ALA A 266 18.40 10.92 -1.11
C ALA A 266 18.66 10.69 0.39
N ALA A 267 17.81 11.21 1.28
CA ALA A 267 17.91 11.01 2.72
C ALA A 267 17.44 9.62 3.18
N ALA A 268 16.73 8.87 2.35
CA ALA A 268 16.13 7.57 2.67
C ALA A 268 17.17 6.43 2.72
N THR A 269 18.29 6.65 3.39
CA THR A 269 19.39 5.68 3.56
C THR A 269 19.18 4.80 4.78
N VAL A 270 19.78 3.61 4.77
CA VAL A 270 19.79 2.70 5.93
C VAL A 270 20.34 3.40 7.16
N GLY A 271 19.63 3.29 8.28
CA GLY A 271 19.97 3.95 9.56
C GLY A 271 19.31 5.33 9.76
N THR A 272 18.83 5.99 8.71
CA THR A 272 18.05 7.23 8.84
C THR A 272 16.68 6.91 9.44
N SER A 273 16.18 7.74 10.37
CA SER A 273 14.81 7.56 10.89
C SER A 273 13.75 8.03 9.88
N CYS A 274 12.57 7.41 9.93
CA CYS A 274 11.44 7.83 9.09
C CYS A 274 11.07 9.30 9.29
N GLU A 275 11.15 9.82 10.54
CA GLU A 275 10.90 11.24 10.83
C GLU A 275 11.93 12.16 10.18
N GLU A 276 13.20 11.75 10.05
CA GLU A 276 14.22 12.57 9.41
C GLU A 276 14.04 12.64 7.89
N VAL A 277 13.59 11.58 7.26
CA VAL A 277 13.19 11.60 5.84
C VAL A 277 12.01 12.56 5.62
N ASP A 278 10.99 12.51 6.49
CA ASP A 278 9.85 13.45 6.47
C ASP A 278 10.32 14.89 6.70
N ALA A 279 11.15 15.11 7.72
CA ALA A 279 11.68 16.44 8.05
C ALA A 279 12.53 17.04 6.92
N THR A 280 13.21 16.19 6.12
CA THR A 280 14.03 16.66 5.00
C THR A 280 13.16 17.32 3.92
N ALA A 281 12.05 16.71 3.51
CA ALA A 281 11.12 17.34 2.57
C ALA A 281 10.48 18.59 3.16
N ARG A 282 10.03 18.52 4.42
CA ARG A 282 9.35 19.65 5.09
C ARG A 282 10.23 20.87 5.21
N ARG A 283 11.50 20.72 5.57
CA ARG A 283 12.43 21.86 5.68
C ARG A 283 12.55 22.66 4.38
N ILE A 284 12.59 22.00 3.24
CA ILE A 284 12.68 22.65 1.93
C ILE A 284 11.39 23.39 1.60
N ILE A 285 10.25 22.72 1.76
CA ILE A 285 8.93 23.28 1.49
C ILE A 285 8.62 24.47 2.42
N ASP A 286 8.98 24.35 3.70
CA ASP A 286 8.78 25.40 4.70
C ASP A 286 9.67 26.63 4.45
N ALA A 287 10.96 26.41 4.13
CA ALA A 287 11.90 27.48 3.78
C ALA A 287 11.45 28.29 2.56
N ALA A 288 10.72 27.68 1.64
CA ALA A 288 10.12 28.35 0.47
C ALA A 288 8.78 29.02 0.79
N GLY A 289 8.27 28.94 2.03
CA GLY A 289 7.03 29.59 2.46
C GLY A 289 5.75 28.77 2.19
N TYR A 290 5.89 27.49 1.88
CA TYR A 290 4.76 26.58 1.63
C TYR A 290 4.46 25.61 2.78
N GLY A 291 5.10 25.75 3.94
CA GLY A 291 4.98 24.79 5.05
C GLY A 291 3.57 24.47 5.47
N GLU A 292 2.69 25.48 5.63
CA GLU A 292 1.27 25.28 5.98
C GLU A 292 0.44 24.58 4.87
N ARG A 293 0.99 24.51 3.66
CA ARG A 293 0.35 23.89 2.48
C ARG A 293 0.78 22.44 2.29
N PHE A 294 1.66 21.89 3.15
CA PHE A 294 2.05 20.49 3.19
C PHE A 294 1.62 19.87 4.53
N PHE A 295 0.42 19.30 4.56
CA PHE A 295 -0.27 18.89 5.79
C PHE A 295 -0.46 17.38 5.96
N HIS A 296 0.06 16.55 5.07
CA HIS A 296 0.07 15.09 5.22
C HIS A 296 1.50 14.58 5.48
N ARG A 297 1.65 13.30 5.76
CA ARG A 297 2.95 12.62 5.90
C ARG A 297 3.69 12.60 4.56
N THR A 298 5.01 12.47 4.63
CA THR A 298 5.84 12.39 3.41
C THR A 298 5.74 11.04 2.71
N GLY A 299 5.26 9.98 3.40
CA GLY A 299 5.07 8.69 2.76
C GLY A 299 4.57 7.60 3.70
N HIS A 300 4.36 6.44 3.14
CA HIS A 300 3.88 5.24 3.81
C HIS A 300 4.56 4.00 3.24
N GLY A 301 4.69 2.95 4.04
CA GLY A 301 5.13 1.65 3.56
C GLY A 301 4.18 1.10 2.50
N ILE A 302 4.71 0.32 1.57
CA ILE A 302 3.97 -0.31 0.49
C ILE A 302 4.44 -1.74 0.28
N GLY A 303 3.52 -2.63 -0.08
CA GLY A 303 3.82 -4.04 -0.30
C GLY A 303 2.61 -4.76 -0.88
N VAL A 304 2.05 -5.70 -0.10
CA VAL A 304 0.76 -6.34 -0.40
C VAL A 304 -0.43 -5.44 -0.05
N GLU A 305 -0.19 -4.36 0.69
CA GLU A 305 -1.12 -3.25 0.89
C GLU A 305 -0.56 -1.99 0.27
N GLU A 306 -1.47 -1.08 -0.13
CA GLU A 306 -1.11 0.27 -0.55
C GLU A 306 -0.44 1.03 0.59
N HIS A 307 -1.01 0.93 1.80
CA HIS A 307 -0.49 1.57 3.00
C HIS A 307 -0.17 0.55 4.08
N GLU A 308 1.10 0.40 4.42
CA GLU A 308 1.58 -0.43 5.54
C GLU A 308 2.76 0.25 6.25
N ASP A 309 3.38 -0.38 7.24
CA ASP A 309 4.61 0.10 7.85
C ASP A 309 5.81 -0.04 6.89
N PRO A 310 6.82 0.89 7.03
CA PRO A 310 6.91 2.01 7.95
C PRO A 310 6.25 3.29 7.40
N TYR A 311 5.66 4.11 8.28
CA TYR A 311 5.16 5.43 7.89
C TYR A 311 6.26 6.49 8.00
N VAL A 312 6.47 7.24 6.90
CA VAL A 312 7.44 8.35 6.82
C VAL A 312 6.75 9.63 7.30
N VAL A 313 6.82 9.87 8.60
CA VAL A 313 6.06 10.93 9.28
C VAL A 313 6.78 11.40 10.53
N ALA A 314 6.55 12.67 10.91
CA ALA A 314 7.06 13.25 12.15
C ALA A 314 6.73 12.37 13.37
N GLY A 315 7.71 12.15 14.25
CA GLY A 315 7.59 11.33 15.45
C GLY A 315 7.81 9.83 15.23
N ASN A 316 7.94 9.34 13.99
CA ASN A 316 8.34 7.97 13.74
C ASN A 316 9.86 7.82 13.73
N THR A 317 10.42 7.41 14.86
CA THR A 317 11.86 7.22 15.08
C THR A 317 12.39 5.88 14.56
N THR A 318 11.57 5.08 13.88
CA THR A 318 12.00 3.81 13.28
C THR A 318 13.12 4.06 12.28
N ALA A 319 14.29 3.48 12.52
CA ALA A 319 15.41 3.53 11.59
C ALA A 319 15.11 2.65 10.37
N LEU A 320 15.40 3.17 9.19
CA LEU A 320 15.30 2.40 7.95
C LEU A 320 16.32 1.26 7.97
N VAL A 321 15.88 0.08 7.54
CA VAL A 321 16.73 -1.10 7.37
C VAL A 321 16.65 -1.58 5.92
N PRO A 322 17.63 -2.36 5.44
CA PRO A 322 17.57 -2.91 4.10
C PRO A 322 16.27 -3.69 3.86
N GLY A 323 15.56 -3.38 2.76
CA GLY A 323 14.27 -3.98 2.42
C GLY A 323 13.03 -3.22 2.90
N HIS A 324 13.15 -2.15 3.68
CA HIS A 324 12.02 -1.24 3.88
C HIS A 324 11.63 -0.61 2.54
N ALA A 325 10.36 -0.76 2.13
CA ALA A 325 9.80 -0.17 0.92
C ALA A 325 8.65 0.78 1.30
N PHE A 326 8.69 2.00 0.79
CA PHE A 326 7.73 3.06 1.15
C PHE A 326 7.63 4.10 0.04
N SER A 327 6.53 4.89 0.02
CA SER A 327 6.39 6.05 -0.84
C SER A 327 7.20 7.24 -0.30
N VAL A 328 7.63 8.10 -1.22
CA VAL A 328 8.15 9.46 -0.92
C VAL A 328 7.37 10.42 -1.79
N GLU A 329 6.36 11.08 -1.19
CA GLU A 329 5.27 11.77 -1.87
C GLU A 329 4.94 13.15 -1.27
N PRO A 330 5.90 14.06 -1.06
CA PRO A 330 5.56 15.38 -0.57
C PRO A 330 4.57 16.09 -1.52
N GLY A 331 3.77 17.00 -0.97
CA GLY A 331 2.78 17.76 -1.73
C GLY A 331 2.62 19.20 -1.25
N ILE A 332 2.18 20.08 -2.14
CA ILE A 332 1.86 21.49 -1.85
C ILE A 332 0.46 21.77 -2.37
N TYR A 333 -0.45 22.22 -1.48
CA TYR A 333 -1.87 22.36 -1.80
C TYR A 333 -2.36 23.76 -1.46
N THR A 334 -2.86 24.47 -2.47
CA THR A 334 -3.45 25.81 -2.32
C THR A 334 -4.97 25.71 -2.45
N ALA A 335 -5.65 25.77 -1.32
CA ALA A 335 -7.09 25.58 -1.24
C ALA A 335 -7.86 26.43 -2.28
N GLY A 336 -8.71 25.79 -3.05
CA GLY A 336 -9.55 26.42 -4.07
C GLY A 336 -8.80 26.89 -5.33
N ALA A 337 -7.52 26.56 -5.48
CA ALA A 337 -6.71 26.99 -6.62
C ALA A 337 -6.02 25.83 -7.34
N TRP A 338 -5.09 25.14 -6.68
CA TRP A 338 -4.29 24.07 -7.28
C TRP A 338 -3.65 23.18 -6.19
N GLY A 339 -3.19 22.00 -6.59
CA GLY A 339 -2.39 21.11 -5.76
C GLY A 339 -1.35 20.37 -6.59
N LEU A 340 -0.24 20.04 -5.93
CA LEU A 340 0.91 19.36 -6.53
C LEU A 340 1.36 18.24 -5.60
N ARG A 341 1.67 17.08 -6.15
CA ARG A 341 2.34 15.96 -5.47
C ARG A 341 3.31 15.32 -6.45
N LEU A 342 4.43 14.86 -5.95
CA LEU A 342 5.43 14.11 -6.70
C LEU A 342 5.84 12.90 -5.88
N GLU A 343 5.72 11.72 -6.44
CA GLU A 343 5.81 10.47 -5.69
C GLU A 343 6.57 9.38 -6.43
N ASP A 344 7.40 8.66 -5.68
CA ASP A 344 8.02 7.41 -6.06
C ASP A 344 7.96 6.40 -4.91
N ILE A 345 7.91 5.12 -5.25
CA ILE A 345 8.23 4.04 -4.32
C ILE A 345 9.75 3.95 -4.19
N VAL A 346 10.24 3.93 -2.96
CA VAL A 346 11.66 3.83 -2.62
C VAL A 346 11.92 2.61 -1.74
N VAL A 347 13.00 1.88 -2.02
CA VAL A 347 13.50 0.81 -1.16
C VAL A 347 14.80 1.26 -0.50
N ALA A 348 14.86 1.19 0.83
CA ALA A 348 16.12 1.37 1.53
C ALA A 348 17.05 0.17 1.26
N ALA A 349 18.25 0.42 0.72
CA ALA A 349 19.23 -0.61 0.41
C ALA A 349 20.62 -0.23 0.97
N ASP A 350 21.50 -1.22 1.13
CA ASP A 350 22.82 -1.03 1.74
C ASP A 350 23.72 -0.05 0.96
N ASP A 351 23.51 0.04 -0.36
CA ASP A 351 24.25 0.92 -1.27
C ASP A 351 23.54 2.25 -1.56
N GLY A 352 22.47 2.51 -0.84
CA GLY A 352 21.68 3.75 -0.93
C GLY A 352 20.21 3.49 -1.33
N PRO A 353 19.37 4.53 -1.35
CA PRO A 353 17.97 4.41 -1.69
C PRO A 353 17.78 4.01 -3.16
N ASP A 354 16.92 3.04 -3.40
CA ASP A 354 16.58 2.53 -4.72
C ASP A 354 15.14 2.94 -5.07
N ALA A 355 14.98 4.03 -5.82
CA ALA A 355 13.68 4.44 -6.33
C ALA A 355 13.20 3.46 -7.40
N LEU A 356 12.04 2.85 -7.21
CA LEU A 356 11.48 1.86 -8.14
C LEU A 356 10.82 2.52 -9.35
N ASN A 357 10.23 3.71 -9.16
CA ASN A 357 9.66 4.49 -10.25
C ASN A 357 10.75 5.28 -10.98
N ARG A 358 10.65 5.35 -12.31
CA ARG A 358 11.63 5.96 -13.22
C ARG A 358 11.01 6.94 -14.22
N ALA A 359 9.67 7.14 -14.17
CA ALA A 359 9.00 8.15 -15.00
C ALA A 359 9.56 9.55 -14.71
N ASP A 360 9.55 10.43 -15.72
CA ASP A 360 10.09 11.78 -15.60
C ASP A 360 9.46 12.55 -14.41
N HIS A 361 10.28 13.27 -13.67
CA HIS A 361 9.88 14.09 -12.53
C HIS A 361 9.56 15.55 -12.92
N ALA A 362 9.78 15.93 -14.17
CA ALA A 362 9.48 17.28 -14.64
C ALA A 362 7.97 17.57 -14.69
N LEU A 363 7.57 18.82 -14.46
CA LEU A 363 6.23 19.29 -14.80
C LEU A 363 6.13 19.42 -16.33
N VAL A 364 5.68 18.37 -16.98
CA VAL A 364 5.59 18.31 -18.43
C VAL A 364 4.36 19.10 -18.91
N VAL A 365 4.52 19.89 -19.98
CA VAL A 365 3.42 20.56 -20.65
C VAL A 365 2.84 19.63 -21.71
N VAL A 366 1.54 19.36 -21.64
CA VAL A 366 0.79 18.54 -22.59
C VAL A 366 -0.38 19.32 -23.18
N ASP A 367 -0.90 18.88 -24.31
CA ASP A 367 -2.08 19.45 -24.97
C ASP A 367 -1.96 20.98 -25.25
N ALA A 368 -0.75 21.46 -25.57
CA ALA A 368 -0.45 22.87 -25.81
C ALA A 368 -0.92 23.35 -27.18
#